data_a2581b8e311791fa29d7ff454522d9a4
#
_entry.id   a2581b8e311791fa29d7ff454522d9a4
#
_cell.length_a   1.000
_cell.length_b   1.000
_cell.length_c   1.000
_cell.angle_alpha   90.00
_cell.angle_beta   90.00
_cell.angle_gamma   90.00
#
_symmetry.space_group_name_H-M   'P 1'
#
loop_
_entity.id
_entity.type
_entity.pdbx_description
1 polymer ?
#
loop_
_entity_poly.entity_id
_entity_poly.type
_entity_poly.pdbx_seq_one_letter_code
_entity_poly.pdbx_strand_id
1 'polypeptide(L)'
;MSLIFNHVSYEYDSNSPVKSYALKDINLTIEDGGFYGLIGHTGSGKSTLVQHMNGLLHPTSGEVYYDGADIADKDYDLRALRSKVGLVFQYPEHQLFEATVFEDVCFGPKNMGLSKNEAELRAFTALEQVGMPHDLFYSSPFDLSGGQKRRAAIAGVLAMKPKILVLDEPTAGLDPKGRDDILDQISRLHEEENMSIVLVSHSMEDVANYVDRILVMNRGELVYNDVPKAVFAHIHELEGMGLAAPQVTYIMNKLREDGFNVGLGATTIDEACDNIMKALGR
;
A
#
# COMPACT_ATOMS: atom_id res chain seq x y z
N MET A 1 -17.96 -0.84 -4.30
CA MET A 1 -17.18 -2.01 -3.81
C MET A 1 -16.53 -1.64 -2.50
N SER A 2 -16.46 -2.53 -1.52
CA SER A 2 -15.79 -2.26 -0.26
C SER A 2 -15.17 -3.54 0.30
N LEU A 3 -14.02 -3.38 0.96
CA LEU A 3 -13.42 -4.43 1.78
C LEU A 3 -13.60 -4.01 3.24
N ILE A 4 -14.31 -4.83 4.02
CA ILE A 4 -14.72 -4.48 5.38
C ILE A 4 -14.15 -5.49 6.36
N PHE A 5 -13.50 -5.01 7.40
CA PHE A 5 -13.09 -5.77 8.58
C PHE A 5 -14.06 -5.46 9.71
N ASN A 6 -14.67 -6.48 10.27
CA ASN A 6 -15.68 -6.38 11.32
C ASN A 6 -15.20 -7.17 12.55
N HIS A 7 -14.73 -6.44 13.57
CA HIS A 7 -14.20 -7.00 14.83
C HIS A 7 -13.12 -8.08 14.63
N VAL A 8 -12.25 -7.90 13.64
CA VAL A 8 -11.23 -8.90 13.24
C VAL A 8 -10.10 -8.97 14.26
N SER A 9 -9.88 -10.18 14.79
CA SER A 9 -8.70 -10.52 15.58
C SER A 9 -7.99 -11.73 15.01
N TYR A 10 -6.65 -11.75 15.14
CA TYR A 10 -5.84 -12.85 14.62
C TYR A 10 -4.68 -13.21 15.55
N GLU A 11 -4.49 -14.50 15.75
CA GLU A 11 -3.46 -15.12 16.58
C GLU A 11 -2.69 -16.17 15.77
N TYR A 12 -1.36 -16.04 15.66
CA TYR A 12 -0.56 -16.99 14.86
C TYR A 12 -0.44 -18.37 15.47
N ASP A 13 -0.43 -18.46 16.80
CA ASP A 13 -0.29 -19.72 17.52
C ASP A 13 -1.38 -19.83 18.60
N SER A 14 -2.54 -20.28 18.20
CA SER A 14 -3.70 -20.47 19.08
C SER A 14 -3.47 -21.57 20.13
N ASN A 15 -2.44 -22.42 19.98
CA ASN A 15 -2.09 -23.50 20.90
C ASN A 15 -1.01 -23.10 21.91
N SER A 16 -0.42 -21.90 21.78
CA SER A 16 0.58 -21.39 22.73
C SER A 16 -0.07 -21.07 24.09
N PRO A 17 0.58 -21.40 25.20
CA PRO A 17 0.09 -21.00 26.53
C PRO A 17 0.11 -19.47 26.73
N VAL A 18 0.88 -18.74 25.92
CA VAL A 18 0.91 -17.27 25.92
C VAL A 18 0.29 -16.77 24.63
N LYS A 19 -0.92 -16.23 24.71
CA LYS A 19 -1.63 -15.65 23.58
C LYS A 19 -0.95 -14.38 23.10
N SER A 20 -0.59 -14.35 21.82
CA SER A 20 -0.03 -13.17 21.16
C SER A 20 -0.87 -12.79 19.93
N TYR A 21 -1.71 -11.79 20.10
CA TYR A 21 -2.53 -11.28 19.02
C TYR A 21 -1.71 -10.40 18.07
N ALA A 22 -1.70 -10.78 16.81
CA ALA A 22 -1.15 -9.96 15.73
C ALA A 22 -2.14 -8.90 15.25
N LEU A 23 -3.45 -9.20 15.34
CA LEU A 23 -4.52 -8.22 15.15
C LEU A 23 -5.50 -8.33 16.31
N LYS A 24 -6.04 -7.18 16.77
CA LYS A 24 -6.97 -7.08 17.90
C LYS A 24 -8.11 -6.16 17.54
N ASP A 25 -9.29 -6.73 17.41
CA ASP A 25 -10.54 -6.00 17.21
C ASP A 25 -10.49 -4.94 16.10
N ILE A 26 -9.93 -5.32 14.94
CA ILE A 26 -9.81 -4.41 13.82
C ILE A 26 -11.18 -4.14 13.21
N ASN A 27 -11.55 -2.86 13.16
CA ASN A 27 -12.73 -2.35 12.48
C ASN A 27 -12.26 -1.36 11.40
N LEU A 28 -12.37 -1.74 10.12
CA LEU A 28 -11.83 -0.99 8.99
C LEU A 28 -12.69 -1.18 7.76
N THR A 29 -12.91 -0.10 7.02
CA THR A 29 -13.47 -0.15 5.67
C THR A 29 -12.48 0.49 4.70
N ILE A 30 -12.12 -0.27 3.66
CA ILE A 30 -11.43 0.23 2.48
C ILE A 30 -12.50 0.50 1.43
N GLU A 31 -12.74 1.77 1.16
CA GLU A 31 -13.74 2.22 0.19
C GLU A 31 -13.18 2.19 -1.24
N ASP A 32 -14.09 2.14 -2.21
CA ASP A 32 -13.74 2.17 -3.63
C ASP A 32 -13.10 3.53 -4.00
N GLY A 33 -12.00 3.48 -4.73
CA GLY A 33 -11.31 4.67 -5.22
C GLY A 33 -10.58 5.48 -4.14
N GLY A 34 -10.26 4.91 -2.98
CA GLY A 34 -9.47 5.57 -1.95
C GLY A 34 -7.98 5.21 -1.99
N PHE A 35 -7.12 6.15 -1.67
CA PHE A 35 -5.68 5.91 -1.51
C PHE A 35 -5.31 5.94 -0.02
N TYR A 36 -4.99 4.77 0.54
CA TYR A 36 -4.70 4.57 1.96
C TYR A 36 -3.21 4.35 2.20
N GLY A 37 -2.65 5.05 3.18
CA GLY A 37 -1.32 4.77 3.72
C GLY A 37 -1.42 3.93 4.98
N LEU A 38 -0.79 2.77 5.02
CA LEU A 38 -0.74 1.92 6.22
C LEU A 38 0.63 2.04 6.87
N ILE A 39 0.68 2.67 8.05
CA ILE A 39 1.90 2.90 8.81
C ILE A 39 1.85 2.24 10.19
N GLY A 40 3.02 2.05 10.79
CA GLY A 40 3.18 1.44 12.11
C GLY A 40 4.59 0.90 12.28
N HIS A 41 5.04 0.71 13.52
CA HIS A 41 6.34 0.11 13.79
C HIS A 41 6.43 -1.35 13.32
N THR A 42 7.64 -1.90 13.22
CA THR A 42 7.84 -3.33 12.91
C THR A 42 7.15 -4.20 13.97
N GLY A 43 6.37 -5.19 13.51
CA GLY A 43 5.57 -6.04 14.41
C GLY A 43 4.26 -5.42 14.90
N SER A 44 3.82 -4.27 14.37
CA SER A 44 2.51 -3.66 14.72
C SER A 44 1.29 -4.39 14.15
N GLY A 45 1.47 -5.34 13.22
CA GLY A 45 0.39 -6.11 12.60
C GLY A 45 0.10 -5.76 11.13
N LYS A 46 0.82 -4.82 10.51
CA LYS A 46 0.58 -4.37 9.12
C LYS A 46 0.55 -5.52 8.11
N SER A 47 1.62 -6.32 8.04
CA SER A 47 1.69 -7.43 7.07
C SER A 47 0.62 -8.50 7.33
N THR A 48 0.24 -8.70 8.59
CA THR A 48 -0.88 -9.58 8.94
C THR A 48 -2.21 -9.01 8.43
N LEU A 49 -2.46 -7.71 8.62
CA LEU A 49 -3.65 -7.03 8.11
C LEU A 49 -3.72 -7.12 6.57
N VAL A 50 -2.61 -6.84 5.89
CA VAL A 50 -2.49 -6.93 4.43
C VAL A 50 -2.81 -8.34 3.91
N GLN A 51 -2.34 -9.39 4.59
CA GLN A 51 -2.62 -10.78 4.19
C GLN A 51 -4.08 -11.19 4.40
N HIS A 52 -4.80 -10.55 5.32
CA HIS A 52 -6.26 -10.74 5.44
C HIS A 52 -7.02 -10.05 4.31
N MET A 53 -6.51 -8.94 3.75
CA MET A 53 -7.20 -8.22 2.67
C MET A 53 -7.44 -9.07 1.42
N ASN A 54 -6.53 -10.01 1.10
CA ASN A 54 -6.66 -10.88 -0.06
C ASN A 54 -6.91 -12.37 0.28
N GLY A 55 -7.32 -12.66 1.52
CA GLY A 55 -7.66 -14.01 1.96
C GLY A 55 -6.48 -14.97 1.99
N LEU A 56 -5.24 -14.50 2.19
CA LEU A 56 -4.08 -15.36 2.52
C LEU A 56 -4.15 -15.85 3.97
N LEU A 57 -4.66 -15.01 4.86
CA LEU A 57 -4.98 -15.38 6.24
C LEU A 57 -6.47 -15.21 6.49
N HIS A 58 -7.01 -16.04 7.35
CA HIS A 58 -8.38 -15.95 7.85
C HIS A 58 -8.38 -15.53 9.31
N PRO A 59 -9.30 -14.68 9.76
CA PRO A 59 -9.33 -14.22 11.14
C PRO A 59 -9.58 -15.36 12.12
N THR A 60 -9.02 -15.25 13.33
CA THR A 60 -9.32 -16.16 14.44
C THR A 60 -10.70 -15.84 15.03
N SER A 61 -11.12 -14.57 14.99
CA SER A 61 -12.47 -14.09 15.32
C SER A 61 -12.80 -12.82 14.55
N GLY A 62 -14.08 -12.53 14.38
CA GLY A 62 -14.58 -11.48 13.49
C GLY A 62 -14.67 -11.95 12.04
N GLU A 63 -15.04 -11.06 11.15
CA GLU A 63 -15.32 -11.37 9.75
C GLU A 63 -14.67 -10.35 8.84
N VAL A 64 -14.29 -10.81 7.63
CA VAL A 64 -13.81 -9.94 6.54
C VAL A 64 -14.77 -10.09 5.37
N TYR A 65 -15.34 -8.98 4.94
CA TYR A 65 -16.28 -8.96 3.83
C TYR A 65 -15.65 -8.27 2.60
N TYR A 66 -15.85 -8.87 1.45
CA TYR A 66 -15.61 -8.23 0.15
C TYR A 66 -16.93 -8.14 -0.61
N ASP A 67 -17.36 -6.93 -0.94
CA ASP A 67 -18.65 -6.64 -1.60
C ASP A 67 -19.86 -7.29 -0.88
N GLY A 68 -19.82 -7.30 0.46
CA GLY A 68 -20.90 -7.83 1.30
C GLY A 68 -20.90 -9.34 1.47
N ALA A 69 -19.95 -10.08 0.87
CA ALA A 69 -19.79 -11.51 1.07
C ALA A 69 -18.63 -11.79 2.02
N ASP A 70 -18.82 -12.67 3.00
CA ASP A 70 -17.76 -13.09 3.92
C ASP A 70 -16.74 -13.96 3.17
N ILE A 71 -15.46 -13.53 3.18
CA ILE A 71 -14.39 -14.26 2.51
C ILE A 71 -14.00 -15.57 3.19
N ALA A 72 -14.48 -15.81 4.42
CA ALA A 72 -14.25 -17.05 5.17
C ALA A 72 -15.32 -18.12 4.91
N ASP A 73 -16.37 -17.80 4.17
CA ASP A 73 -17.40 -18.77 3.80
C ASP A 73 -16.79 -19.92 2.98
N LYS A 74 -17.25 -21.15 3.24
CA LYS A 74 -16.70 -22.37 2.62
C LYS A 74 -16.82 -22.39 1.09
N ASP A 75 -17.87 -21.77 0.56
CA ASP A 75 -18.16 -21.71 -0.87
C ASP A 75 -17.62 -20.42 -1.53
N TYR A 76 -16.91 -19.58 -0.78
CA TYR A 76 -16.38 -18.34 -1.31
C TYR A 76 -15.18 -18.57 -2.26
N ASP A 77 -15.22 -17.97 -3.43
CA ASP A 77 -14.15 -18.09 -4.42
C ASP A 77 -12.96 -17.17 -4.11
N LEU A 78 -12.00 -17.68 -3.32
CA LEU A 78 -10.75 -16.95 -3.00
C LEU A 78 -9.89 -16.65 -4.24
N ARG A 79 -10.03 -17.40 -5.35
CA ARG A 79 -9.33 -17.09 -6.59
C ARG A 79 -9.92 -15.81 -7.20
N ALA A 80 -11.23 -15.68 -7.21
CA ALA A 80 -11.91 -14.47 -7.65
C ALA A 80 -11.54 -13.27 -6.76
N LEU A 81 -11.47 -13.44 -5.42
CA LEU A 81 -10.99 -12.39 -4.51
C LEU A 81 -9.59 -11.92 -4.88
N ARG A 82 -8.63 -12.86 -5.03
CA ARG A 82 -7.22 -12.54 -5.33
C ARG A 82 -7.03 -11.89 -6.69
N SER A 83 -7.98 -12.06 -7.60
CA SER A 83 -8.00 -11.30 -8.86
C SER A 83 -8.51 -9.87 -8.70
N LYS A 84 -9.26 -9.58 -7.62
CA LYS A 84 -9.83 -8.26 -7.31
C LYS A 84 -8.98 -7.49 -6.30
N VAL A 85 -8.34 -8.19 -5.36
CA VAL A 85 -7.43 -7.62 -4.37
C VAL A 85 -6.03 -8.11 -4.67
N GLY A 86 -5.32 -7.37 -5.50
CA GLY A 86 -3.93 -7.64 -5.87
C GLY A 86 -3.00 -7.28 -4.72
N LEU A 87 -2.03 -8.14 -4.43
CA LEU A 87 -1.03 -7.94 -3.39
C LEU A 87 0.38 -8.04 -3.98
N VAL A 88 1.15 -6.97 -3.81
CA VAL A 88 2.57 -6.90 -4.10
C VAL A 88 3.31 -6.95 -2.76
N PHE A 89 4.05 -8.02 -2.53
CA PHE A 89 4.82 -8.21 -1.28
C PHE A 89 6.09 -7.35 -1.26
N GLN A 90 6.68 -7.23 -0.09
CA GLN A 90 8.01 -6.65 0.09
C GLN A 90 9.05 -7.42 -0.73
N TYR A 91 9.94 -6.71 -1.45
CA TYR A 91 10.90 -7.29 -2.42
C TYR A 91 10.22 -8.13 -3.51
N PRO A 92 9.27 -7.56 -4.26
CA PRO A 92 8.47 -8.30 -5.23
C PRO A 92 9.31 -8.87 -6.38
N GLU A 93 10.52 -8.35 -6.59
CA GLU A 93 11.51 -8.82 -7.56
C GLU A 93 11.96 -10.27 -7.31
N HIS A 94 11.79 -10.81 -6.11
CA HIS A 94 12.08 -12.20 -5.81
C HIS A 94 10.98 -13.18 -6.27
N GLN A 95 9.86 -12.64 -6.75
CA GLN A 95 8.73 -13.45 -7.22
C GLN A 95 8.79 -13.74 -8.71
N LEU A 96 9.76 -13.17 -9.44
CA LEU A 96 9.95 -13.39 -10.87
C LEU A 96 10.68 -14.74 -11.09
N PHE A 97 10.12 -15.61 -11.93
CA PHE A 97 10.61 -16.98 -12.14
C PHE A 97 10.51 -17.50 -13.57
N GLU A 98 9.78 -16.81 -14.46
CA GLU A 98 9.63 -17.23 -15.85
C GLU A 98 10.87 -16.91 -16.71
N ALA A 99 10.94 -17.43 -17.93
CA ALA A 99 12.06 -17.21 -18.82
C ALA A 99 12.17 -15.76 -19.31
N THR A 100 11.04 -15.08 -19.46
CA THR A 100 10.97 -13.67 -19.87
C THR A 100 10.06 -12.86 -18.97
N VAL A 101 10.31 -11.54 -18.89
CA VAL A 101 9.46 -10.58 -18.19
C VAL A 101 8.02 -10.67 -18.66
N PHE A 102 7.82 -10.77 -19.97
CA PHE A 102 6.48 -10.84 -20.56
C PHE A 102 5.71 -12.10 -20.12
N GLU A 103 6.40 -13.24 -20.04
CA GLU A 103 5.80 -14.49 -19.56
C GLU A 103 5.43 -14.42 -18.08
N ASP A 104 6.28 -13.84 -17.25
CA ASP A 104 6.00 -13.59 -15.83
C ASP A 104 4.73 -12.74 -15.66
N VAL A 105 4.60 -11.65 -16.41
CA VAL A 105 3.42 -10.77 -16.33
C VAL A 105 2.16 -11.46 -16.89
N CYS A 106 2.30 -12.38 -17.87
CA CYS A 106 1.18 -13.20 -18.36
C CYS A 106 0.70 -14.25 -17.35
N PHE A 107 1.49 -14.60 -16.34
CA PHE A 107 1.19 -15.69 -15.41
C PHE A 107 -0.12 -15.49 -14.64
N GLY A 108 -0.32 -14.31 -14.05
CA GLY A 108 -1.55 -13.97 -13.34
C GLY A 108 -2.81 -14.12 -14.20
N PRO A 109 -2.90 -13.42 -15.34
CA PRO A 109 -4.01 -13.56 -16.29
C PRO A 109 -4.28 -14.99 -16.77
N LYS A 110 -3.23 -15.77 -17.08
CA LYS A 110 -3.36 -17.19 -17.43
C LYS A 110 -4.00 -18.01 -16.30
N ASN A 111 -3.58 -17.77 -15.06
CA ASN A 111 -4.14 -18.44 -13.90
C ASN A 111 -5.60 -18.06 -13.64
N MET A 112 -6.04 -16.89 -14.08
CA MET A 112 -7.46 -16.50 -14.05
C MET A 112 -8.29 -17.26 -15.10
N GLY A 113 -7.66 -18.05 -16.00
CA GLY A 113 -8.33 -18.80 -17.06
C GLY A 113 -8.61 -17.98 -18.31
N LEU A 114 -7.94 -16.84 -18.50
CA LEU A 114 -8.08 -16.03 -19.69
C LEU A 114 -7.43 -16.73 -20.91
N SER A 115 -7.95 -16.42 -22.09
CA SER A 115 -7.32 -16.87 -23.34
C SER A 115 -5.90 -16.33 -23.47
N LYS A 116 -5.07 -17.03 -24.26
CA LYS A 116 -3.68 -16.60 -24.51
C LYS A 116 -3.63 -15.15 -25.00
N ASN A 117 -4.44 -14.79 -25.97
CA ASN A 117 -4.45 -13.44 -26.56
C ASN A 117 -4.85 -12.37 -25.53
N GLU A 118 -5.85 -12.65 -24.70
CA GLU A 118 -6.28 -11.72 -23.64
C GLU A 118 -5.20 -11.57 -22.57
N ALA A 119 -4.54 -12.65 -22.16
CA ALA A 119 -3.45 -12.61 -21.19
C ALA A 119 -2.26 -11.80 -21.72
N GLU A 120 -1.88 -12.02 -22.99
CA GLU A 120 -0.81 -11.27 -23.64
C GLU A 120 -1.15 -9.77 -23.78
N LEU A 121 -2.39 -9.43 -24.14
CA LEU A 121 -2.83 -8.04 -24.21
C LEU A 121 -2.77 -7.35 -22.86
N ARG A 122 -3.24 -8.01 -21.80
CA ARG A 122 -3.17 -7.46 -20.45
C ARG A 122 -1.74 -7.30 -19.93
N ALA A 123 -0.88 -8.27 -20.23
CA ALA A 123 0.53 -8.20 -19.86
C ALA A 123 1.23 -7.03 -20.57
N PHE A 124 0.98 -6.86 -21.87
CA PHE A 124 1.51 -5.75 -22.64
C PHE A 124 1.09 -4.41 -22.05
N THR A 125 -0.21 -4.23 -21.82
CA THR A 125 -0.76 -2.99 -21.22
C THR A 125 -0.16 -2.72 -19.83
N ALA A 126 -0.08 -3.74 -18.97
CA ALA A 126 0.47 -3.58 -17.63
C ALA A 126 1.96 -3.20 -17.63
N LEU A 127 2.75 -3.76 -18.55
CA LEU A 127 4.16 -3.38 -18.70
C LEU A 127 4.32 -1.94 -19.18
N GLU A 128 3.46 -1.47 -20.09
CA GLU A 128 3.44 -0.05 -20.49
C GLU A 128 3.04 0.86 -19.33
N GLN A 129 2.02 0.48 -18.56
CA GLN A 129 1.54 1.24 -17.39
C GLN A 129 2.62 1.45 -16.33
N VAL A 130 3.51 0.46 -16.11
CA VAL A 130 4.64 0.61 -15.19
C VAL A 130 5.88 1.25 -15.84
N GLY A 131 5.79 1.72 -17.09
CA GLY A 131 6.89 2.36 -17.81
C GLY A 131 8.08 1.41 -18.08
N MET A 132 7.81 0.13 -18.34
CA MET A 132 8.84 -0.81 -18.75
C MET A 132 9.24 -0.56 -20.20
N PRO A 133 10.55 -0.40 -20.53
CA PRO A 133 11.00 -0.30 -21.91
C PRO A 133 10.65 -1.54 -22.73
N HIS A 134 10.17 -1.36 -23.96
CA HIS A 134 9.70 -2.47 -24.83
C HIS A 134 10.78 -3.49 -25.15
N ASP A 135 12.04 -3.07 -25.27
CA ASP A 135 13.19 -3.93 -25.54
C ASP A 135 13.48 -4.89 -24.38
N LEU A 136 12.97 -4.61 -23.19
CA LEU A 136 13.12 -5.48 -22.02
C LEU A 136 11.99 -6.50 -21.83
N PHE A 137 10.89 -6.42 -22.57
CA PHE A 137 9.75 -7.32 -22.41
C PHE A 137 10.13 -8.79 -22.55
N TYR A 138 11.01 -9.09 -23.50
CA TYR A 138 11.45 -10.46 -23.80
C TYR A 138 12.84 -10.79 -23.20
N SER A 139 13.38 -9.89 -22.37
CA SER A 139 14.60 -10.15 -21.61
C SER A 139 14.32 -11.08 -20.43
N SER A 140 15.37 -11.76 -19.97
CA SER A 140 15.29 -12.53 -18.72
C SER A 140 15.08 -11.59 -17.53
N PRO A 141 14.15 -11.88 -16.60
CA PRO A 141 14.00 -11.09 -15.39
C PRO A 141 15.29 -10.97 -14.58
N PHE A 142 16.19 -11.97 -14.69
CA PHE A 142 17.45 -11.99 -13.93
C PHE A 142 18.45 -10.95 -14.42
N ASP A 143 18.34 -10.50 -15.69
CA ASP A 143 19.22 -9.50 -16.29
C ASP A 143 18.80 -8.06 -16.00
N LEU A 144 17.63 -7.87 -15.38
CA LEU A 144 17.08 -6.57 -15.06
C LEU A 144 17.73 -5.93 -13.82
N SER A 145 17.78 -4.59 -13.78
CA SER A 145 18.07 -3.85 -12.55
C SER A 145 16.98 -4.07 -11.49
N GLY A 146 17.29 -3.82 -10.20
CA GLY A 146 16.31 -3.97 -9.12
C GLY A 146 15.01 -3.19 -9.34
N GLY A 147 15.11 -1.93 -9.81
CA GLY A 147 13.93 -1.11 -10.13
C GLY A 147 13.12 -1.66 -11.31
N GLN A 148 13.77 -2.20 -12.34
CA GLN A 148 13.10 -2.85 -13.47
C GLN A 148 12.40 -4.15 -13.04
N LYS A 149 13.05 -4.99 -12.23
CA LYS A 149 12.43 -6.20 -11.64
C LYS A 149 11.18 -5.84 -10.86
N ARG A 150 11.24 -4.80 -10.05
CA ARG A 150 10.11 -4.33 -9.25
C ARG A 150 8.93 -3.86 -10.11
N ARG A 151 9.21 -3.10 -11.18
CA ARG A 151 8.19 -2.72 -12.17
C ARG A 151 7.56 -3.94 -12.83
N ALA A 152 8.35 -4.93 -13.22
CA ALA A 152 7.84 -6.18 -13.78
C ALA A 152 6.91 -6.92 -12.81
N ALA A 153 7.30 -7.03 -11.53
CA ALA A 153 6.49 -7.70 -10.52
C ALA A 153 5.16 -6.94 -10.22
N ILE A 154 5.20 -5.60 -10.18
CA ILE A 154 3.99 -4.78 -10.06
C ILE A 154 3.10 -4.98 -11.29
N ALA A 155 3.68 -5.00 -12.52
CA ALA A 155 2.94 -5.26 -13.74
C ALA A 155 2.25 -6.64 -13.73
N GLY A 156 2.88 -7.67 -13.16
CA GLY A 156 2.30 -9.00 -13.00
C GLY A 156 1.00 -9.01 -12.19
N VAL A 157 0.92 -8.15 -11.18
CA VAL A 157 -0.31 -7.97 -10.39
C VAL A 157 -1.32 -7.09 -11.13
N LEU A 158 -0.88 -6.00 -11.76
CA LEU A 158 -1.75 -5.09 -12.53
C LEU A 158 -2.41 -5.77 -13.73
N ALA A 159 -1.72 -6.72 -14.38
CA ALA A 159 -2.26 -7.49 -15.49
C ALA A 159 -3.53 -8.29 -15.14
N MET A 160 -3.75 -8.57 -13.86
CA MET A 160 -4.99 -9.17 -13.37
C MET A 160 -6.15 -8.17 -13.31
N LYS A 161 -5.89 -6.85 -13.45
CA LYS A 161 -6.84 -5.73 -13.33
C LYS A 161 -7.55 -5.74 -11.96
N PRO A 162 -6.80 -5.65 -10.87
CA PRO A 162 -7.38 -5.63 -9.53
C PRO A 162 -8.20 -4.35 -9.33
N LYS A 163 -9.16 -4.41 -8.39
CA LYS A 163 -9.92 -3.25 -7.92
C LYS A 163 -9.25 -2.58 -6.73
N ILE A 164 -8.57 -3.38 -5.91
CA ILE A 164 -7.77 -2.92 -4.78
C ILE A 164 -6.34 -3.41 -5.03
N LEU A 165 -5.36 -2.52 -5.02
CA LEU A 165 -3.94 -2.84 -5.10
C LEU A 165 -3.30 -2.58 -3.76
N VAL A 166 -2.80 -3.64 -3.13
CA VAL A 166 -2.06 -3.56 -1.87
C VAL A 166 -0.58 -3.68 -2.16
N LEU A 167 0.21 -2.72 -1.70
CA LEU A 167 1.63 -2.61 -1.96
C LEU A 167 2.38 -2.62 -0.61
N ASP A 168 3.07 -3.70 -0.30
CA ASP A 168 3.84 -3.82 0.94
C ASP A 168 5.28 -3.34 0.71
N GLU A 169 5.58 -2.11 1.14
CA GLU A 169 6.89 -1.44 0.99
C GLU A 169 7.45 -1.45 -0.44
N PRO A 170 6.72 -0.96 -1.45
CA PRO A 170 7.11 -1.09 -2.85
C PRO A 170 8.37 -0.29 -3.20
N THR A 171 8.82 0.62 -2.35
CA THR A 171 9.98 1.50 -2.57
C THR A 171 11.21 1.09 -1.76
N ALA A 172 11.14 0.03 -0.94
CA ALA A 172 12.25 -0.40 -0.09
C ALA A 172 13.51 -0.70 -0.90
N GLY A 173 14.64 -0.10 -0.52
CA GLY A 173 15.95 -0.33 -1.16
C GLY A 173 16.16 0.36 -2.51
N LEU A 174 15.23 1.20 -2.97
CA LEU A 174 15.41 2.04 -4.14
C LEU A 174 16.16 3.34 -3.78
N ASP A 175 16.83 3.91 -4.76
CA ASP A 175 17.33 5.27 -4.69
C ASP A 175 16.16 6.29 -4.72
N PRO A 176 16.37 7.56 -4.31
CA PRO A 176 15.29 8.54 -4.23
C PRO A 176 14.52 8.70 -5.55
N LYS A 177 15.22 8.73 -6.68
CA LYS A 177 14.58 8.89 -7.99
C LYS A 177 13.72 7.67 -8.35
N GLY A 178 14.24 6.46 -8.17
CA GLY A 178 13.48 5.22 -8.43
C GLY A 178 12.27 5.08 -7.54
N ARG A 179 12.35 5.59 -6.29
CA ARG A 179 11.23 5.66 -5.36
C ARG A 179 10.13 6.59 -5.88
N ASP A 180 10.49 7.83 -6.21
CA ASP A 180 9.55 8.83 -6.71
C ASP A 180 8.89 8.34 -8.02
N ASP A 181 9.69 7.82 -8.97
CA ASP A 181 9.19 7.25 -10.22
C ASP A 181 8.11 6.16 -10.01
N ILE A 182 8.28 5.29 -9.01
CA ILE A 182 7.28 4.23 -8.71
C ILE A 182 6.03 4.82 -8.05
N LEU A 183 6.19 5.73 -7.09
CA LEU A 183 5.05 6.33 -6.39
C LEU A 183 4.20 7.19 -7.34
N ASP A 184 4.83 7.95 -8.22
CA ASP A 184 4.15 8.74 -9.26
C ASP A 184 3.38 7.83 -10.24
N GLN A 185 3.93 6.66 -10.57
CA GLN A 185 3.22 5.68 -11.41
C GLN A 185 2.01 5.11 -10.69
N ILE A 186 2.14 4.76 -9.40
CA ILE A 186 1.05 4.25 -8.57
C ILE A 186 -0.05 5.30 -8.44
N SER A 187 0.31 6.58 -8.21
CA SER A 187 -0.64 7.69 -8.13
C SER A 187 -1.40 7.88 -9.44
N ARG A 188 -0.72 7.84 -10.59
CA ARG A 188 -1.38 7.90 -11.90
C ARG A 188 -2.35 6.75 -12.12
N LEU A 189 -1.97 5.52 -11.78
CA LEU A 189 -2.85 4.35 -11.88
C LEU A 189 -4.10 4.50 -11.01
N HIS A 190 -3.95 5.04 -9.80
CA HIS A 190 -5.07 5.36 -8.92
C HIS A 190 -6.06 6.32 -9.58
N GLU A 191 -5.56 7.44 -10.13
CA GLU A 191 -6.37 8.48 -10.77
C GLU A 191 -7.04 8.00 -12.07
N GLU A 192 -6.27 7.32 -12.95
CA GLU A 192 -6.74 6.91 -14.28
C GLU A 192 -7.69 5.72 -14.24
N GLU A 193 -7.45 4.74 -13.37
CA GLU A 193 -8.21 3.48 -13.29
C GLU A 193 -9.27 3.48 -12.18
N ASN A 194 -9.34 4.55 -11.36
CA ASN A 194 -10.16 4.63 -10.15
C ASN A 194 -9.95 3.40 -9.24
N MET A 195 -8.69 2.97 -9.12
CA MET A 195 -8.27 1.81 -8.35
C MET A 195 -8.05 2.20 -6.89
N SER A 196 -8.59 1.45 -5.95
CA SER A 196 -8.23 1.66 -4.54
C SER A 196 -6.82 1.18 -4.26
N ILE A 197 -6.04 1.95 -3.50
CA ILE A 197 -4.65 1.62 -3.16
C ILE A 197 -4.47 1.55 -1.66
N VAL A 198 -3.75 0.54 -1.19
CA VAL A 198 -3.24 0.45 0.17
C VAL A 198 -1.71 0.37 0.10
N LEU A 199 -1.06 1.46 0.45
CA LEU A 199 0.39 1.60 0.47
C LEU A 199 0.93 1.40 1.88
N VAL A 200 1.62 0.30 2.13
CA VAL A 200 2.41 0.13 3.36
C VAL A 200 3.75 0.84 3.16
N SER A 201 4.06 1.77 4.04
CA SER A 201 5.31 2.53 3.97
C SER A 201 5.86 2.86 5.36
N HIS A 202 7.19 2.95 5.44
CA HIS A 202 7.90 3.51 6.59
C HIS A 202 8.29 4.98 6.38
N SER A 203 8.06 5.54 5.19
CA SER A 203 8.31 6.95 4.89
C SER A 203 7.07 7.78 5.16
N MET A 204 7.16 8.66 6.12
CA MET A 204 6.06 9.57 6.47
C MET A 204 5.86 10.64 5.38
N GLU A 205 6.94 11.00 4.68
CA GLU A 205 6.91 11.90 3.53
C GLU A 205 6.11 11.31 2.37
N ASP A 206 6.32 10.02 2.03
CA ASP A 206 5.56 9.36 0.97
C ASP A 206 4.07 9.33 1.31
N VAL A 207 3.77 8.90 2.53
CA VAL A 207 2.39 8.81 2.99
C VAL A 207 1.73 10.20 3.00
N ALA A 208 2.47 11.25 3.44
CA ALA A 208 1.94 12.62 3.45
C ALA A 208 1.65 13.17 2.05
N ASN A 209 2.45 12.76 1.04
CA ASN A 209 2.35 13.30 -0.32
C ASN A 209 1.33 12.60 -1.21
N TYR A 210 1.09 11.30 -1.00
CA TYR A 210 0.37 10.47 -1.97
C TYR A 210 -0.98 9.95 -1.50
N VAL A 211 -1.26 9.89 -0.16
CA VAL A 211 -2.45 9.21 0.32
C VAL A 211 -3.56 10.16 0.77
N ASP A 212 -4.81 9.72 0.60
CA ASP A 212 -5.98 10.44 1.09
C ASP A 212 -6.19 10.24 2.60
N ARG A 213 -5.90 9.02 3.09
CA ARG A 213 -6.11 8.62 4.48
C ARG A 213 -4.96 7.78 5.00
N ILE A 214 -4.65 7.92 6.28
CA ILE A 214 -3.63 7.16 6.97
C ILE A 214 -4.29 6.20 7.97
N LEU A 215 -3.89 4.95 7.88
CA LEU A 215 -4.20 3.88 8.82
C LEU A 215 -2.98 3.67 9.71
N VAL A 216 -3.08 3.94 11.00
CA VAL A 216 -1.98 3.77 11.95
C VAL A 216 -2.20 2.52 12.77
N MET A 217 -1.29 1.54 12.60
CA MET A 217 -1.27 0.31 13.38
C MET A 217 -0.28 0.37 14.53
N ASN A 218 -0.75 0.03 15.73
CA ASN A 218 0.10 -0.08 16.91
C ASN A 218 -0.29 -1.32 17.72
N ARG A 219 0.65 -2.23 17.95
CA ARG A 219 0.48 -3.45 18.75
C ARG A 219 -0.76 -4.30 18.43
N GLY A 220 -1.06 -4.40 17.14
CA GLY A 220 -2.20 -5.17 16.62
C GLY A 220 -3.51 -4.40 16.56
N GLU A 221 -3.56 -3.15 16.95
CA GLU A 221 -4.75 -2.31 16.97
C GLU A 221 -4.66 -1.22 15.89
N LEU A 222 -5.79 -0.84 15.29
CA LEU A 222 -5.92 0.32 14.42
C LEU A 222 -6.20 1.56 15.29
N VAL A 223 -5.16 2.40 15.49
CA VAL A 223 -5.25 3.55 16.40
C VAL A 223 -5.83 4.79 15.72
N TYR A 224 -5.44 5.01 14.46
CA TYR A 224 -5.95 6.12 13.65
C TYR A 224 -6.40 5.65 12.27
N ASN A 225 -7.45 6.27 11.76
CA ASN A 225 -7.91 6.19 10.39
C ASN A 225 -8.44 7.57 9.99
N ASP A 226 -7.54 8.45 9.52
CA ASP A 226 -7.91 9.83 9.22
C ASP A 226 -7.01 10.41 8.10
N VAL A 227 -7.31 11.65 7.69
CA VAL A 227 -6.51 12.38 6.70
C VAL A 227 -5.10 12.68 7.25
N PRO A 228 -4.07 12.81 6.38
CA PRO A 228 -2.68 13.01 6.83
C PRO A 228 -2.50 14.14 7.84
N LYS A 229 -3.15 15.29 7.61
CA LYS A 229 -3.07 16.44 8.52
C LYS A 229 -3.59 16.15 9.93
N ALA A 230 -4.67 15.39 10.05
CA ALA A 230 -5.24 15.02 11.34
C ALA A 230 -4.31 14.04 12.06
N VAL A 231 -3.81 13.02 11.38
CA VAL A 231 -2.90 12.03 11.98
C VAL A 231 -1.58 12.68 12.42
N PHE A 232 -0.94 13.48 11.56
CA PHE A 232 0.34 14.11 11.88
C PHE A 232 0.22 15.31 12.84
N ALA A 233 -0.99 15.73 13.23
CA ALA A 233 -1.19 16.64 14.35
C ALA A 233 -0.88 15.99 15.72
N HIS A 234 -0.93 14.65 15.80
CA HIS A 234 -0.67 13.86 17.01
C HIS A 234 0.81 13.43 17.14
N ILE A 235 1.76 14.35 16.88
CA ILE A 235 3.21 14.04 16.81
C ILE A 235 3.68 13.28 18.06
N HIS A 236 3.37 13.75 19.27
CA HIS A 236 3.83 13.13 20.51
C HIS A 236 3.30 11.72 20.72
N GLU A 237 2.07 11.46 20.29
CA GLU A 237 1.48 10.11 20.35
C GLU A 237 2.15 9.18 19.33
N LEU A 238 2.39 9.67 18.11
CA LEU A 238 3.12 8.93 17.08
C LEU A 238 4.54 8.59 17.52
N GLU A 239 5.27 9.56 18.10
CA GLU A 239 6.61 9.33 18.68
C GLU A 239 6.58 8.29 19.81
N GLY A 240 5.55 8.32 20.67
CA GLY A 240 5.32 7.31 21.69
C GLY A 240 5.09 5.89 21.14
N MET A 241 4.64 5.77 19.88
CA MET A 241 4.49 4.53 19.15
C MET A 241 5.74 4.17 18.32
N GLY A 242 6.81 4.97 18.37
CA GLY A 242 8.02 4.79 17.56
C GLY A 242 7.86 5.21 16.10
N LEU A 243 6.89 6.08 15.80
CA LEU A 243 6.68 6.67 14.48
C LEU A 243 7.12 8.14 14.49
N ALA A 244 7.54 8.65 13.34
CA ALA A 244 7.81 10.08 13.16
C ALA A 244 6.63 10.77 12.46
N ALA A 245 6.65 12.10 12.40
CA ALA A 245 5.90 12.90 11.45
C ALA A 245 6.82 13.31 10.28
N PRO A 246 6.29 13.84 9.17
CA PRO A 246 7.12 14.45 8.12
C PRO A 246 8.03 15.55 8.68
N GLN A 247 9.25 15.66 8.17
CA GLN A 247 10.23 16.63 8.66
C GLN A 247 9.71 18.08 8.63
N VAL A 248 8.94 18.42 7.59
CA VAL A 248 8.33 19.75 7.47
C VAL A 248 7.39 20.08 8.63
N THR A 249 6.70 19.09 9.19
CA THR A 249 5.79 19.27 10.32
C THR A 249 6.58 19.72 11.56
N TYR A 250 7.75 19.12 11.82
CA TYR A 250 8.64 19.56 12.90
C TYR A 250 9.17 20.96 12.67
N ILE A 251 9.58 21.30 11.44
CA ILE A 251 10.09 22.63 11.07
C ILE A 251 9.01 23.69 11.32
N MET A 252 7.76 23.44 10.89
CA MET A 252 6.66 24.38 11.08
C MET A 252 6.33 24.59 12.57
N ASN A 253 6.34 23.53 13.36
CA ASN A 253 6.16 23.64 14.81
C ASN A 253 7.27 24.47 15.44
N LYS A 254 8.54 24.23 15.04
CA LYS A 254 9.69 24.99 15.56
C LYS A 254 9.61 26.47 15.20
N LEU A 255 9.27 26.81 13.96
CA LEU A 255 9.07 28.20 13.55
C LEU A 255 7.98 28.88 14.40
N ARG A 256 6.90 28.18 14.71
CA ARG A 256 5.83 28.70 15.57
C ARG A 256 6.31 28.94 16.99
N GLU A 257 7.07 28.03 17.59
CA GLU A 257 7.68 28.18 18.91
C GLU A 257 8.65 29.39 18.95
N ASP A 258 9.41 29.61 17.87
CA ASP A 258 10.34 30.73 17.74
C ASP A 258 9.62 32.08 17.48
N GLY A 259 8.28 32.10 17.47
CA GLY A 259 7.45 33.30 17.39
C GLY A 259 7.04 33.72 15.98
N PHE A 260 7.31 32.93 14.96
CA PHE A 260 6.83 33.21 13.60
C PHE A 260 5.34 32.87 13.50
N ASN A 261 4.56 33.73 12.83
CA ASN A 261 3.11 33.49 12.65
C ASN A 261 2.85 32.59 11.42
N VAL A 262 3.40 31.36 11.45
CA VAL A 262 3.18 30.35 10.42
C VAL A 262 1.99 29.45 10.75
N GLY A 263 1.30 28.96 9.71
CA GLY A 263 0.21 27.98 9.88
C GLY A 263 0.79 26.63 10.34
N LEU A 264 0.10 25.98 11.27
CA LEU A 264 0.40 24.59 11.66
C LEU A 264 -0.31 23.60 10.72
N GLY A 265 0.17 22.34 10.71
CA GLY A 265 -0.47 21.25 9.97
C GLY A 265 0.00 21.10 8.52
N ALA A 266 1.08 21.76 8.11
CA ALA A 266 1.75 21.42 6.87
C ALA A 266 2.41 20.06 7.01
N THR A 267 2.09 19.16 6.06
CA THR A 267 2.60 17.78 5.99
C THR A 267 3.48 17.56 4.78
N THR A 268 3.41 18.49 3.79
CA THR A 268 4.25 18.47 2.59
C THR A 268 5.11 19.72 2.48
N ILE A 269 6.18 19.66 1.68
CA ILE A 269 7.09 20.78 1.45
C ILE A 269 6.35 21.97 0.83
N ASP A 270 5.48 21.71 -0.14
CA ASP A 270 4.72 22.77 -0.83
C ASP A 270 3.80 23.51 0.14
N GLU A 271 3.08 22.78 0.98
CA GLU A 271 2.24 23.38 2.03
C GLU A 271 3.05 24.23 3.01
N ALA A 272 4.23 23.76 3.41
CA ALA A 272 5.12 24.52 4.30
C ALA A 272 5.63 25.79 3.62
N CYS A 273 6.05 25.70 2.35
CA CYS A 273 6.48 26.87 1.56
C CYS A 273 5.36 27.91 1.48
N ASP A 274 4.15 27.49 1.12
CA ASP A 274 2.97 28.38 1.04
C ASP A 274 2.68 29.08 2.36
N ASN A 275 2.72 28.33 3.47
CA ASN A 275 2.49 28.87 4.80
C ASN A 275 3.56 29.88 5.21
N ILE A 276 4.82 29.60 4.93
CA ILE A 276 5.95 30.52 5.21
C ILE A 276 5.85 31.79 4.36
N MET A 277 5.58 31.63 3.04
CA MET A 277 5.43 32.79 2.15
C MET A 277 4.29 33.71 2.57
N LYS A 278 3.13 33.14 2.92
CA LYS A 278 2.01 33.90 3.50
C LYS A 278 2.40 34.65 4.78
N ALA A 279 3.15 34.01 5.68
CA ALA A 279 3.60 34.63 6.92
C ALA A 279 4.60 35.80 6.68
N LEU A 280 5.35 35.76 5.58
CA LEU A 280 6.28 36.80 5.14
C LEU A 280 5.60 37.90 4.30
N GLY A 281 4.29 37.83 4.05
CA GLY A 281 3.55 38.78 3.24
C GLY A 281 3.88 38.73 1.72
N ARG A 282 4.26 37.59 1.23
CA ARG A 282 4.66 37.34 -0.15
C ARG A 282 3.73 36.34 -0.85
#